data_5c41a346c623054169099dad23b549b4
#
_entry.id   5c41a346c623054169099dad23b549b4
#
_cell.length_a   1.000
_cell.length_b   1.000
_cell.length_c   1.000
_cell.angle_alpha   90.00
_cell.angle_beta   90.00
_cell.angle_gamma   90.00
#
_symmetry.space_group_name_H-M   'P 1'
#
loop_
_entity.id
_entity.type
_entity.pdbx_description
1 polymer ?
#
loop_
_entity_poly.entity_id
_entity_poly.type
_entity_poly.pdbx_seq_one_letter_code
_entity_poly.pdbx_strand_id
1 'polypeptide(L)'
;MKKIGIIGLGKLGLDCAEVFAQHYKTYGYDIYDRVSNSVHIVPTPQQLIDICDWIFIAVPTPHDPGYDGSVPSSHLEPRDFGHESVITALNYVRDHAKTAKKVVLISTVLPGTTRRRLVQELGNSHPHQLFYNPYLIAMGSVKWDMVNPEMVIIGTDQADSGLANQLIDLYRPMMANDPRYVTGTWEECESIKIFYNTFISAKIGLVNMIQDFAQKIGNINVDVVTDALANSNIRIMSPKYMTAGMGDSGACVLPSFPVTVNGQVIAIKDLYESFDNTTYLIESANYAITARDEKKIEKVTCREYAGDIIRFVENDMVLLECTPDHLIPVLRNNKRIIMRADEITEKDKLFRLF
;
A
#
# COMPACT_ATOMS: atom_id res chain seq x y z
N MET A 1 28.58 20.95 1.05
CA MET A 1 27.25 21.04 0.39
C MET A 1 26.93 19.67 -0.18
N LYS A 2 25.75 19.10 0.10
CA LYS A 2 25.34 17.79 -0.44
C LYS A 2 25.25 17.89 -1.97
N LYS A 3 25.70 16.85 -2.68
CA LYS A 3 25.61 16.75 -4.13
C LYS A 3 24.60 15.66 -4.50
N ILE A 4 23.62 16.03 -5.31
CA ILE A 4 22.50 15.17 -5.70
C ILE A 4 22.72 14.72 -7.15
N GLY A 5 22.60 13.43 -7.40
CA GLY A 5 22.62 12.85 -8.72
C GLY A 5 21.26 12.22 -9.05
N ILE A 6 20.74 12.43 -10.25
CA ILE A 6 19.51 11.82 -10.73
C ILE A 6 19.81 11.00 -11.98
N ILE A 7 19.52 9.70 -11.92
CA ILE A 7 19.58 8.78 -13.07
C ILE A 7 18.16 8.62 -13.60
N GLY A 8 17.96 8.98 -14.86
CA GLY A 8 16.66 9.06 -15.52
C GLY A 8 16.08 10.47 -15.46
N LEU A 9 16.17 11.21 -16.55
CA LEU A 9 15.67 12.58 -16.70
C LEU A 9 14.47 12.62 -17.67
N GLY A 10 13.58 11.64 -17.51
CA GLY A 10 12.28 11.62 -18.17
C GLY A 10 11.33 12.70 -17.61
N LYS A 11 10.04 12.60 -17.92
CA LYS A 11 9.02 13.58 -17.53
C LYS A 11 8.99 13.89 -16.02
N LEU A 12 9.27 12.88 -15.19
CA LEU A 12 9.33 13.05 -13.74
C LEU A 12 10.73 13.45 -13.28
N GLY A 13 11.76 12.74 -13.73
CA GLY A 13 13.11 12.88 -13.20
C GLY A 13 13.75 14.24 -13.48
N LEU A 14 13.49 14.85 -14.64
CA LEU A 14 14.01 16.19 -14.97
C LEU A 14 13.39 17.26 -14.06
N ASP A 15 12.07 17.25 -13.91
CA ASP A 15 11.38 18.19 -13.02
C ASP A 15 11.86 18.05 -11.57
N CYS A 16 12.03 16.81 -11.08
CA CYS A 16 12.61 16.57 -9.76
C CYS A 16 14.04 17.11 -9.65
N ALA A 17 14.87 16.87 -10.66
CA ALA A 17 16.25 17.38 -10.68
C ALA A 17 16.31 18.92 -10.61
N GLU A 18 15.42 19.60 -11.32
CA GLU A 18 15.31 21.05 -11.32
C GLU A 18 14.83 21.62 -9.98
N VAL A 19 13.94 20.90 -9.27
CA VAL A 19 13.54 21.26 -7.90
C VAL A 19 14.71 21.07 -6.94
N PHE A 20 15.44 19.96 -7.00
CA PHE A 20 16.64 19.76 -6.21
C PHE A 20 17.69 20.84 -6.47
N ALA A 21 17.85 21.29 -7.73
CA ALA A 21 18.83 22.28 -8.12
C ALA A 21 18.61 23.67 -7.50
N GLN A 22 17.40 23.95 -6.98
CA GLN A 22 17.13 25.18 -6.24
C GLN A 22 17.79 25.21 -4.85
N HIS A 23 18.11 24.04 -4.29
CA HIS A 23 18.63 23.89 -2.92
C HIS A 23 19.99 23.21 -2.85
N TYR A 24 20.34 22.41 -3.85
CA TYR A 24 21.54 21.57 -3.87
C TYR A 24 22.27 21.64 -5.20
N LYS A 25 23.57 21.35 -5.20
CA LYS A 25 24.30 21.15 -6.44
C LYS A 25 23.85 19.82 -7.06
N THR A 26 23.12 19.91 -8.19
CA THR A 26 22.40 18.78 -8.78
C THR A 26 22.99 18.41 -10.13
N TYR A 27 23.20 17.12 -10.33
CA TYR A 27 23.69 16.49 -11.54
C TYR A 27 22.66 15.52 -12.09
N GLY A 28 22.57 15.37 -13.40
CA GLY A 28 21.65 14.45 -14.03
C GLY A 28 22.31 13.64 -15.13
N TYR A 29 21.86 12.39 -15.27
CA TYR A 29 22.21 11.50 -16.37
C TYR A 29 20.96 10.84 -16.94
N ASP A 30 20.90 10.79 -18.26
CA ASP A 30 19.88 10.04 -19.02
C ASP A 30 20.55 9.36 -20.21
N ILE A 31 19.95 8.30 -20.72
CA ILE A 31 20.40 7.62 -21.96
C ILE A 31 20.08 8.44 -23.23
N TYR A 32 19.18 9.42 -23.11
CA TYR A 32 18.83 10.37 -24.16
C TYR A 32 19.40 11.74 -23.83
N ASP A 33 19.70 12.52 -24.85
CA ASP A 33 20.15 13.90 -24.69
C ASP A 33 19.09 14.73 -23.96
N ARG A 34 19.51 15.41 -22.90
CA ARG A 34 18.67 16.30 -22.08
C ARG A 34 19.34 17.64 -21.93
N VAL A 35 18.52 18.67 -21.80
CA VAL A 35 18.98 20.04 -21.56
C VAL A 35 18.25 20.60 -20.36
N SER A 36 19.00 21.25 -19.46
CA SER A 36 18.45 22.02 -18.35
C SER A 36 19.37 23.21 -18.07
N ASN A 37 18.79 24.31 -17.63
CA ASN A 37 19.53 25.52 -17.25
C ASN A 37 20.02 25.47 -15.79
N SER A 38 19.48 24.57 -14.98
CA SER A 38 19.75 24.49 -13.53
C SER A 38 20.43 23.20 -13.10
N VAL A 39 20.36 22.13 -13.91
CA VAL A 39 20.92 20.81 -13.62
C VAL A 39 22.18 20.59 -14.47
N HIS A 40 23.27 20.16 -13.86
CA HIS A 40 24.47 19.79 -14.58
C HIS A 40 24.31 18.41 -15.23
N ILE A 41 24.06 18.39 -16.52
CA ILE A 41 23.94 17.12 -17.26
C ILE A 41 25.35 16.56 -17.49
N VAL A 42 25.55 15.30 -17.09
CA VAL A 42 26.82 14.58 -17.27
C VAL A 42 26.69 13.52 -18.36
N PRO A 43 27.76 13.28 -19.16
CA PRO A 43 27.68 12.37 -20.30
C PRO A 43 27.67 10.89 -19.91
N THR A 44 28.07 10.55 -18.70
CA THR A 44 28.13 9.14 -18.24
C THR A 44 27.60 8.97 -16.81
N PRO A 45 26.99 7.81 -16.49
CA PRO A 45 26.55 7.53 -15.13
C PRO A 45 27.72 7.44 -14.14
N GLN A 46 28.89 7.01 -14.59
CA GLN A 46 30.10 6.97 -13.78
C GLN A 46 30.46 8.36 -13.24
N GLN A 47 30.45 9.39 -14.08
CA GLN A 47 30.78 10.77 -13.65
C GLN A 47 29.76 11.24 -12.59
N LEU A 48 28.47 10.94 -12.75
CA LEU A 48 27.46 11.26 -11.76
C LEU A 48 27.75 10.57 -10.42
N ILE A 49 28.06 9.28 -10.46
CA ILE A 49 28.32 8.46 -9.27
C ILE A 49 29.61 8.89 -8.56
N ASP A 50 30.66 9.22 -9.31
CA ASP A 50 31.92 9.74 -8.74
C ASP A 50 31.70 11.07 -7.97
N ILE A 51 30.83 11.94 -8.48
CA ILE A 51 30.61 13.29 -7.96
C ILE A 51 29.62 13.33 -6.80
N CYS A 52 28.52 12.52 -6.86
CA CYS A 52 27.35 12.68 -6.01
C CYS A 52 27.36 11.77 -4.79
N ASP A 53 26.82 12.27 -3.67
CA ASP A 53 26.66 11.51 -2.42
C ASP A 53 25.29 10.78 -2.38
N TRP A 54 24.27 11.42 -2.94
CA TRP A 54 22.93 10.92 -3.09
C TRP A 54 22.62 10.62 -4.55
N ILE A 55 22.15 9.41 -4.84
CA ILE A 55 21.80 8.96 -6.20
C ILE A 55 20.32 8.62 -6.22
N PHE A 56 19.54 9.43 -6.92
CA PHE A 56 18.11 9.18 -7.13
C PHE A 56 17.92 8.45 -8.46
N ILE A 57 17.11 7.40 -8.45
CA ILE A 57 16.79 6.57 -9.61
C ILE A 57 15.34 6.81 -9.99
N ALA A 58 15.12 7.45 -11.13
CA ALA A 58 13.81 7.84 -11.67
C ALA A 58 13.62 7.31 -13.10
N VAL A 59 13.93 6.03 -13.32
CA VAL A 59 13.86 5.36 -14.61
C VAL A 59 12.53 4.62 -14.79
N PRO A 60 12.11 4.29 -16.03
CA PRO A 60 10.86 3.59 -16.27
C PRO A 60 10.82 2.19 -15.66
N THR A 61 9.65 1.82 -15.11
CA THR A 61 9.25 0.46 -14.76
C THR A 61 7.96 0.14 -15.52
N PRO A 62 8.06 -0.22 -16.82
CA PRO A 62 6.89 -0.40 -17.67
C PRO A 62 6.08 -1.62 -17.24
N HIS A 63 4.76 -1.53 -17.37
CA HIS A 63 3.88 -2.69 -17.31
C HIS A 63 4.01 -3.52 -18.60
N ASP A 64 3.61 -4.78 -18.54
CA ASP A 64 3.46 -5.62 -19.73
C ASP A 64 2.43 -4.99 -20.70
N PRO A 65 2.69 -4.94 -22.01
CA PRO A 65 1.78 -4.32 -22.98
C PRO A 65 0.34 -4.83 -22.94
N GLY A 66 0.12 -6.09 -22.52
CA GLY A 66 -1.24 -6.62 -22.34
C GLY A 66 -2.02 -6.01 -21.17
N TYR A 67 -1.39 -5.17 -20.35
CA TYR A 67 -1.99 -4.52 -19.15
C TYR A 67 -2.05 -3.00 -19.29
N ASP A 68 -2.10 -2.49 -20.49
CA ASP A 68 -2.13 -1.04 -20.79
C ASP A 68 -3.48 -0.35 -20.47
N GLY A 69 -4.48 -1.11 -20.04
CA GLY A 69 -5.81 -0.62 -19.72
C GLY A 69 -6.74 -0.40 -20.93
N SER A 70 -6.29 -0.69 -22.14
CA SER A 70 -7.12 -0.57 -23.36
C SER A 70 -8.25 -1.62 -23.40
N VAL A 71 -8.05 -2.76 -22.74
CA VAL A 71 -9.04 -3.83 -22.57
C VAL A 71 -9.06 -4.31 -21.13
N PRO A 72 -10.18 -4.92 -20.67
CA PRO A 72 -10.23 -5.54 -19.35
C PRO A 72 -9.17 -6.63 -19.21
N SER A 73 -8.36 -6.58 -18.16
CA SER A 73 -7.25 -7.51 -17.91
C SER A 73 -7.49 -8.51 -16.78
N SER A 74 -8.68 -8.50 -16.17
CA SER A 74 -9.02 -9.38 -15.01
C SER A 74 -8.94 -10.88 -15.29
N HIS A 75 -8.96 -11.29 -16.55
CA HIS A 75 -8.83 -12.68 -17.00
C HIS A 75 -7.38 -13.10 -17.30
N LEU A 76 -6.44 -12.15 -17.26
CA LEU A 76 -5.03 -12.41 -17.52
C LEU A 76 -4.30 -12.83 -16.25
N GLU A 77 -3.23 -13.61 -16.42
CA GLU A 77 -2.36 -13.99 -15.31
C GLU A 77 -1.61 -12.76 -14.75
N PRO A 78 -1.44 -12.64 -13.42
CA PRO A 78 -0.73 -11.52 -12.82
C PRO A 78 0.69 -11.34 -13.41
N ARG A 79 1.06 -10.11 -13.70
CA ARG A 79 2.39 -9.75 -14.21
C ARG A 79 3.03 -8.68 -13.35
N ASP A 80 4.35 -8.74 -13.22
CA ASP A 80 5.16 -7.72 -12.57
C ASP A 80 5.56 -6.64 -13.58
N PHE A 81 6.04 -5.51 -13.07
CA PHE A 81 6.67 -4.46 -13.89
C PHE A 81 8.02 -4.93 -14.46
N GLY A 82 8.43 -4.36 -15.57
CA GLY A 82 9.79 -4.49 -16.08
C GLY A 82 10.77 -3.72 -15.19
N HIS A 83 11.83 -4.37 -14.71
CA HIS A 83 12.81 -3.76 -13.79
C HIS A 83 14.18 -3.51 -14.43
N GLU A 84 14.36 -3.79 -15.71
CA GLU A 84 15.64 -3.78 -16.40
C GLU A 84 16.35 -2.43 -16.29
N SER A 85 15.60 -1.33 -16.40
CA SER A 85 16.19 0.02 -16.28
C SER A 85 16.64 0.32 -14.85
N VAL A 86 15.88 -0.15 -13.83
CA VAL A 86 16.26 0.00 -12.41
C VAL A 86 17.49 -0.83 -12.11
N ILE A 87 17.51 -2.09 -12.56
CA ILE A 87 18.65 -3.00 -12.41
C ILE A 87 19.91 -2.40 -13.04
N THR A 88 19.79 -1.86 -14.25
CA THR A 88 20.91 -1.19 -14.94
C THR A 88 21.43 -0.01 -14.11
N ALA A 89 20.54 0.83 -13.56
CA ALA A 89 20.93 1.96 -12.73
C ALA A 89 21.61 1.55 -11.42
N LEU A 90 21.13 0.48 -10.76
CA LEU A 90 21.75 -0.08 -9.56
C LEU A 90 23.13 -0.69 -9.87
N ASN A 91 23.26 -1.38 -11.00
CA ASN A 91 24.54 -1.93 -11.45
C ASN A 91 25.56 -0.83 -11.74
N TYR A 92 25.16 0.32 -12.29
CA TYR A 92 26.06 1.46 -12.41
C TYR A 92 26.61 1.90 -11.04
N VAL A 93 25.75 1.96 -10.02
CA VAL A 93 26.21 2.32 -8.66
C VAL A 93 27.15 1.27 -8.12
N ARG A 94 26.83 -0.03 -8.23
CA ARG A 94 27.67 -1.14 -7.78
C ARG A 94 29.07 -1.09 -8.42
N ASP A 95 29.09 -0.92 -9.75
CA ASP A 95 30.32 -1.08 -10.53
C ASP A 95 31.25 0.14 -10.49
N HIS A 96 30.69 1.33 -10.20
CA HIS A 96 31.45 2.59 -10.27
C HIS A 96 31.63 3.32 -8.94
N ALA A 97 30.84 2.99 -7.91
CA ALA A 97 30.93 3.70 -6.63
C ALA A 97 32.18 3.31 -5.84
N LYS A 98 33.09 4.26 -5.66
CA LYS A 98 34.32 4.10 -4.86
C LYS A 98 34.09 4.28 -3.35
N THR A 99 32.97 4.86 -2.98
CA THR A 99 32.57 5.14 -1.60
C THR A 99 31.11 4.79 -1.38
N ALA A 100 30.70 4.63 -0.13
CA ALA A 100 29.30 4.42 0.22
C ALA A 100 28.40 5.52 -0.36
N LYS A 101 27.31 5.14 -1.02
CA LYS A 101 26.31 6.04 -1.58
C LYS A 101 24.96 5.86 -0.90
N LYS A 102 24.15 6.91 -0.93
CA LYS A 102 22.73 6.88 -0.57
C LYS A 102 21.93 6.81 -1.85
N VAL A 103 21.35 5.63 -2.09
CA VAL A 103 20.60 5.33 -3.31
C VAL A 103 19.12 5.44 -2.99
N VAL A 104 18.39 6.25 -3.75
CA VAL A 104 16.97 6.49 -3.54
C VAL A 104 16.21 6.04 -4.78
N LEU A 105 15.42 4.99 -4.66
CA LEU A 105 14.56 4.50 -5.73
C LEU A 105 13.23 5.25 -5.70
N ILE A 106 12.95 6.02 -6.76
CA ILE A 106 11.68 6.72 -6.97
C ILE A 106 10.69 5.87 -7.80
N SER A 107 11.22 5.08 -8.73
CA SER A 107 10.43 4.28 -9.68
C SER A 107 9.46 3.34 -8.94
N THR A 108 8.24 3.21 -9.44
CA THR A 108 7.21 2.37 -8.82
C THR A 108 7.52 0.89 -9.04
N VAL A 109 7.44 0.11 -7.97
CA VAL A 109 7.59 -1.35 -7.97
C VAL A 109 6.53 -2.01 -7.11
N LEU A 110 6.27 -3.31 -7.32
CA LEU A 110 5.32 -4.08 -6.52
C LEU A 110 5.87 -4.41 -5.13
N PRO A 111 5.00 -4.63 -4.12
CA PRO A 111 5.41 -4.96 -2.76
C PRO A 111 6.37 -6.15 -2.67
N GLY A 112 7.49 -5.94 -1.99
CA GLY A 112 8.57 -6.91 -1.80
C GLY A 112 9.60 -6.96 -2.91
N THR A 113 9.48 -6.16 -3.97
CA THR A 113 10.41 -6.16 -5.11
C THR A 113 11.79 -5.66 -4.70
N THR A 114 11.87 -4.59 -3.92
CA THR A 114 13.15 -4.03 -3.46
C THR A 114 13.97 -5.07 -2.69
N ARG A 115 13.37 -5.78 -1.74
CA ARG A 115 14.06 -6.79 -0.94
C ARG A 115 14.40 -8.05 -1.73
N ARG A 116 13.43 -8.60 -2.49
CA ARG A 116 13.61 -9.88 -3.16
C ARG A 116 14.51 -9.80 -4.39
N ARG A 117 14.59 -8.64 -5.04
CA ARG A 117 15.26 -8.52 -6.34
C ARG A 117 16.27 -7.37 -6.41
N LEU A 118 15.87 -6.15 -6.04
CA LEU A 118 16.65 -4.98 -6.39
C LEU A 118 17.87 -4.75 -5.49
N VAL A 119 17.77 -4.99 -4.19
CA VAL A 119 18.89 -4.78 -3.26
C VAL A 119 20.10 -5.68 -3.60
N GLN A 120 19.85 -6.86 -4.14
CA GLN A 120 20.89 -7.81 -4.53
C GLN A 120 21.76 -7.28 -5.67
N GLU A 121 21.23 -6.40 -6.50
CA GLU A 121 21.95 -5.79 -7.62
C GLU A 121 23.07 -4.83 -7.16
N LEU A 122 23.00 -4.35 -5.93
CA LEU A 122 24.08 -3.57 -5.31
C LEU A 122 25.22 -4.44 -4.79
N GLY A 123 25.07 -5.78 -4.80
CA GLY A 123 26.05 -6.77 -4.31
C GLY A 123 25.84 -7.17 -2.85
N ASN A 124 26.23 -8.40 -2.50
CA ASN A 124 25.92 -9.02 -1.20
C ASN A 124 26.56 -8.33 0.03
N SER A 125 27.55 -7.48 -0.15
CA SER A 125 28.27 -6.80 0.94
C SER A 125 28.51 -5.33 0.61
N HIS A 126 27.55 -4.71 -0.08
CA HIS A 126 27.68 -3.31 -0.47
C HIS A 126 27.58 -2.36 0.73
N PRO A 127 28.35 -1.25 0.74
CA PRO A 127 28.27 -0.26 1.80
C PRO A 127 27.15 0.76 1.58
N HIS A 128 26.36 0.63 0.49
CA HIS A 128 25.37 1.62 0.09
C HIS A 128 24.11 1.51 0.94
N GLN A 129 23.46 2.64 1.19
CA GLN A 129 22.15 2.73 1.83
C GLN A 129 21.08 2.84 0.75
N LEU A 130 20.13 1.91 0.72
CA LEU A 130 19.02 1.92 -0.24
C LEU A 130 17.75 2.41 0.42
N PHE A 131 17.12 3.42 -0.18
CA PHE A 131 15.84 3.98 0.20
C PHE A 131 14.83 3.73 -0.92
N TYR A 132 13.60 3.41 -0.56
CA TYR A 132 12.47 3.47 -1.47
C TYR A 132 11.65 4.72 -1.16
N ASN A 133 11.49 5.60 -2.14
CA ASN A 133 10.81 6.87 -1.94
C ASN A 133 9.97 7.21 -3.17
N PRO A 134 8.81 6.56 -3.31
CA PRO A 134 7.91 6.83 -4.41
C PRO A 134 7.23 8.19 -4.23
N TYR A 135 7.07 8.93 -5.33
CA TYR A 135 6.34 10.19 -5.30
C TYR A 135 4.85 10.00 -5.60
N LEU A 136 4.01 10.76 -4.92
CA LEU A 136 2.58 10.89 -5.18
C LEU A 136 2.36 12.16 -6.01
N ILE A 137 2.53 12.04 -7.31
CA ILE A 137 2.60 13.16 -8.25
C ILE A 137 1.59 12.95 -9.38
N ALA A 138 0.91 14.04 -9.78
CA ALA A 138 0.14 14.09 -11.02
C ALA A 138 1.01 14.60 -12.17
N MET A 139 0.84 14.00 -13.36
CA MET A 139 1.56 14.46 -14.55
C MET A 139 1.07 15.86 -14.94
N GLY A 140 2.00 16.81 -15.03
CA GLY A 140 1.72 18.22 -15.32
C GLY A 140 1.90 19.16 -14.12
N SER A 141 1.95 18.63 -12.88
CA SER A 141 2.20 19.41 -11.65
C SER A 141 3.41 18.92 -10.85
N VAL A 142 4.31 18.16 -11.46
CA VAL A 142 5.43 17.46 -10.80
C VAL A 142 6.21 18.35 -9.85
N LYS A 143 6.62 19.54 -10.28
CA LYS A 143 7.41 20.47 -9.46
C LYS A 143 6.63 20.99 -8.26
N TRP A 144 5.34 21.30 -8.45
CA TRP A 144 4.49 21.76 -7.36
C TRP A 144 4.22 20.65 -6.36
N ASP A 145 3.84 19.45 -6.84
CA ASP A 145 3.56 18.30 -5.99
C ASP A 145 4.80 17.86 -5.19
N MET A 146 6.00 18.01 -5.76
CA MET A 146 7.24 17.64 -5.10
C MET A 146 7.55 18.53 -3.89
N VAL A 147 7.19 19.82 -3.93
CA VAL A 147 7.42 20.77 -2.82
C VAL A 147 6.20 20.96 -1.93
N ASN A 148 5.01 20.51 -2.35
CA ASN A 148 3.76 20.51 -1.59
C ASN A 148 3.16 19.10 -1.48
N PRO A 149 3.92 18.05 -1.13
CA PRO A 149 3.39 16.71 -1.09
C PRO A 149 2.35 16.55 0.03
N GLU A 150 1.31 15.75 -0.22
CA GLU A 150 0.37 15.28 0.81
C GLU A 150 1.11 14.47 1.89
N MET A 151 2.01 13.60 1.45
CA MET A 151 2.90 12.84 2.32
C MET A 151 4.21 12.51 1.59
N VAL A 152 5.28 12.37 2.36
CA VAL A 152 6.59 11.87 1.90
C VAL A 152 6.76 10.45 2.43
N ILE A 153 6.83 9.46 1.52
CA ILE A 153 6.93 8.04 1.85
C ILE A 153 8.39 7.61 1.78
N ILE A 154 8.94 7.03 2.83
CA ILE A 154 10.35 6.60 2.90
C ILE A 154 10.44 5.19 3.46
N GLY A 155 10.78 4.23 2.58
CA GLY A 155 11.05 2.84 2.94
C GLY A 155 12.55 2.58 3.11
N THR A 156 12.88 1.84 4.15
CA THR A 156 14.24 1.34 4.43
C THR A 156 14.21 -0.15 4.72
N ASP A 157 15.36 -0.78 4.90
CA ASP A 157 15.41 -2.21 5.24
C ASP A 157 14.66 -2.53 6.55
N GLN A 158 14.81 -1.65 7.54
CA GLN A 158 14.13 -1.74 8.84
C GLN A 158 13.47 -0.40 9.16
N ALA A 159 12.19 -0.43 9.52
CA ALA A 159 11.37 0.77 9.76
C ALA A 159 12.01 1.77 10.74
N ASP A 160 12.61 1.29 11.82
CA ASP A 160 13.12 2.11 12.94
C ASP A 160 14.64 2.32 12.90
N SER A 161 15.30 2.12 11.76
CA SER A 161 16.75 2.23 11.63
C SER A 161 17.33 3.64 11.80
N GLY A 162 16.48 4.66 11.87
CA GLY A 162 16.89 6.08 11.86
C GLY A 162 17.42 6.56 10.49
N LEU A 163 17.56 5.66 9.50
CA LEU A 163 18.03 6.00 8.15
C LEU A 163 17.09 6.98 7.44
N ALA A 164 15.78 6.80 7.59
CA ALA A 164 14.78 7.66 6.98
C ALA A 164 14.98 9.15 7.31
N ASN A 165 15.43 9.47 8.53
CA ASN A 165 15.70 10.84 8.95
C ASN A 165 16.74 11.53 8.06
N GLN A 166 17.70 10.81 7.50
CA GLN A 166 18.69 11.39 6.60
C GLN A 166 18.06 11.93 5.32
N LEU A 167 17.04 11.24 4.79
CA LEU A 167 16.30 11.67 3.61
C LEU A 167 15.28 12.76 3.97
N ILE A 168 14.64 12.68 5.13
CA ILE A 168 13.76 13.74 5.66
C ILE A 168 14.53 15.05 5.78
N ASP A 169 15.73 15.02 6.35
CA ASP A 169 16.60 16.22 6.48
C ASP A 169 17.09 16.77 5.14
N LEU A 170 17.10 15.92 4.10
CA LEU A 170 17.36 16.37 2.74
C LEU A 170 16.15 17.12 2.15
N TYR A 171 14.94 16.61 2.38
CA TYR A 171 13.71 17.18 1.83
C TYR A 171 13.25 18.44 2.57
N ARG A 172 13.41 18.49 3.87
CA ARG A 172 12.87 19.57 4.72
C ARG A 172 13.09 21.00 4.21
N PRO A 173 14.30 21.37 3.71
CA PRO A 173 14.52 22.72 3.16
C PRO A 173 13.78 22.99 1.85
N MET A 174 13.29 21.96 1.18
CA MET A 174 12.63 22.05 -0.12
C MET A 174 11.10 22.11 -0.02
N MET A 175 10.54 21.74 1.14
CA MET A 175 9.09 21.68 1.33
C MET A 175 8.49 23.07 1.49
N ALA A 176 7.44 23.34 0.71
CA ALA A 176 6.65 24.58 0.83
C ALA A 176 5.46 24.43 1.80
N ASN A 177 5.11 23.17 2.14
CA ASN A 177 4.13 22.85 3.17
C ASN A 177 4.79 22.06 4.33
N ASP A 178 3.99 21.63 5.30
CA ASP A 178 4.40 20.73 6.38
C ASP A 178 3.82 19.32 6.11
N PRO A 179 4.46 18.50 5.25
CA PRO A 179 3.91 17.22 4.86
C PRO A 179 4.03 16.19 5.98
N ARG A 180 3.12 15.23 5.98
CA ARG A 180 3.27 14.02 6.78
C ARG A 180 4.43 13.18 6.24
N TYR A 181 5.41 12.85 7.10
CA TYR A 181 6.45 11.87 6.77
C TYR A 181 6.00 10.47 7.21
N VAL A 182 5.93 9.54 6.25
CA VAL A 182 5.55 8.14 6.46
C VAL A 182 6.79 7.28 6.26
N THR A 183 7.30 6.73 7.36
CA THR A 183 8.48 5.86 7.34
C THR A 183 8.07 4.41 7.61
N GLY A 184 8.74 3.47 6.97
CA GLY A 184 8.45 2.05 7.12
C GLY A 184 9.51 1.18 6.46
N THR A 185 9.24 -0.12 6.39
CA THR A 185 10.01 -1.06 5.57
C THR A 185 9.80 -0.78 4.08
N TRP A 186 10.68 -1.33 3.25
CA TRP A 186 10.49 -1.23 1.78
C TRP A 186 9.12 -1.76 1.38
N GLU A 187 8.69 -2.91 1.92
CA GLU A 187 7.43 -3.57 1.60
C GLU A 187 6.20 -2.73 1.98
N GLU A 188 6.24 -2.08 3.13
CA GLU A 188 5.16 -1.18 3.58
C GLU A 188 5.04 0.01 2.65
N CYS A 189 6.17 0.63 2.29
CA CYS A 189 6.18 1.81 1.44
C CYS A 189 5.84 1.51 -0.02
N GLU A 190 6.26 0.35 -0.55
CA GLU A 190 5.84 -0.17 -1.84
C GLU A 190 4.31 -0.40 -1.85
N SER A 191 3.78 -1.01 -0.77
CA SER A 191 2.34 -1.25 -0.61
C SER A 191 1.56 0.06 -0.59
N ILE A 192 2.02 1.07 0.15
CA ILE A 192 1.37 2.38 0.19
C ILE A 192 1.27 2.95 -1.23
N LYS A 193 2.36 2.93 -2.01
CA LYS A 193 2.36 3.47 -3.38
C LYS A 193 1.37 2.76 -4.29
N ILE A 194 1.33 1.43 -4.26
CA ILE A 194 0.44 0.64 -5.11
C ILE A 194 -1.02 0.85 -4.70
N PHE A 195 -1.33 0.72 -3.40
CA PHE A 195 -2.70 0.85 -2.94
C PHE A 195 -3.23 2.29 -3.01
N TYR A 196 -2.38 3.31 -2.85
CA TYR A 196 -2.78 4.69 -3.10
C TYR A 196 -3.31 4.87 -4.53
N ASN A 197 -2.59 4.38 -5.52
CA ASN A 197 -3.04 4.44 -6.91
C ASN A 197 -4.30 3.58 -7.16
N THR A 198 -4.39 2.41 -6.52
CA THR A 198 -5.56 1.52 -6.62
C THR A 198 -6.82 2.19 -6.06
N PHE A 199 -6.70 2.88 -4.91
CA PHE A 199 -7.81 3.66 -4.35
C PHE A 199 -8.29 4.76 -5.30
N ILE A 200 -7.37 5.49 -5.93
CA ILE A 200 -7.71 6.51 -6.92
C ILE A 200 -8.45 5.88 -8.11
N SER A 201 -7.93 4.78 -8.66
CA SER A 201 -8.54 4.07 -9.79
C SER A 201 -9.92 3.53 -9.44
N ALA A 202 -10.09 2.95 -8.26
CA ALA A 202 -11.38 2.48 -7.78
C ALA A 202 -12.40 3.64 -7.63
N LYS A 203 -11.95 4.77 -7.07
CA LYS A 203 -12.77 5.98 -6.93
C LYS A 203 -13.24 6.50 -8.29
N ILE A 204 -12.35 6.57 -9.28
CA ILE A 204 -12.68 6.97 -10.66
C ILE A 204 -13.70 5.99 -11.28
N GLY A 205 -13.48 4.69 -11.11
CA GLY A 205 -14.41 3.67 -11.61
C GLY A 205 -15.80 3.79 -11.01
N LEU A 206 -15.90 4.03 -9.69
CA LEU A 206 -17.19 4.26 -9.01
C LEU A 206 -17.89 5.52 -9.53
N VAL A 207 -17.17 6.62 -9.74
CA VAL A 207 -17.75 7.87 -10.28
C VAL A 207 -18.25 7.66 -11.71
N ASN A 208 -17.50 6.96 -12.56
CA ASN A 208 -17.94 6.62 -13.91
C ASN A 208 -19.19 5.74 -13.90
N MET A 209 -19.26 4.76 -12.98
CA MET A 209 -20.46 3.93 -12.81
C MET A 209 -21.68 4.75 -12.38
N ILE A 210 -21.53 5.77 -11.52
CA ILE A 210 -22.61 6.71 -11.16
C ILE A 210 -23.09 7.45 -12.41
N GLN A 211 -22.18 7.89 -13.28
CA GLN A 211 -22.53 8.56 -14.53
C GLN A 211 -23.33 7.63 -15.47
N ASP A 212 -22.86 6.41 -15.69
CA ASP A 212 -23.56 5.42 -16.51
C ASP A 212 -24.95 5.11 -15.98
N PHE A 213 -25.07 4.99 -14.66
CA PHE A 213 -26.35 4.78 -13.99
C PHE A 213 -27.30 5.97 -14.20
N ALA A 214 -26.81 7.19 -13.98
CA ALA A 214 -27.57 8.42 -14.18
C ALA A 214 -28.10 8.56 -15.63
N GLN A 215 -27.28 8.22 -16.61
CA GLN A 215 -27.70 8.23 -18.03
C GLN A 215 -28.80 7.21 -18.33
N LYS A 216 -28.76 6.02 -17.71
CA LYS A 216 -29.75 4.96 -17.92
C LYS A 216 -31.08 5.25 -17.25
N ILE A 217 -31.07 5.81 -16.06
CA ILE A 217 -32.28 6.09 -15.27
C ILE A 217 -32.92 7.41 -15.69
N GLY A 218 -32.11 8.40 -16.03
CA GLY A 218 -32.53 9.78 -16.34
C GLY A 218 -32.91 10.58 -15.07
N ASN A 219 -33.07 11.88 -15.24
CA ASN A 219 -33.41 12.81 -14.17
C ASN A 219 -32.48 12.78 -12.93
N ILE A 220 -31.21 12.43 -13.15
CA ILE A 220 -30.14 12.44 -12.13
C ILE A 220 -29.06 13.40 -12.58
N ASN A 221 -28.82 14.45 -11.81
CA ASN A 221 -27.64 15.29 -12.01
C ASN A 221 -26.44 14.64 -11.28
N VAL A 222 -25.48 14.19 -12.07
CA VAL A 222 -24.28 13.49 -11.57
C VAL A 222 -23.47 14.36 -10.63
N ASP A 223 -23.35 15.66 -10.93
CA ASP A 223 -22.57 16.60 -10.11
C ASP A 223 -23.15 16.74 -8.69
N VAL A 224 -24.46 16.72 -8.56
CA VAL A 224 -25.13 16.74 -7.23
C VAL A 224 -24.79 15.48 -6.44
N VAL A 225 -24.79 14.32 -7.08
CA VAL A 225 -24.46 13.06 -6.42
C VAL A 225 -22.98 13.01 -6.02
N THR A 226 -22.09 13.34 -6.94
CA THR A 226 -20.65 13.27 -6.69
C THR A 226 -20.18 14.33 -5.70
N ASP A 227 -20.77 15.53 -5.71
CA ASP A 227 -20.50 16.58 -4.72
C ASP A 227 -20.90 16.14 -3.32
N ALA A 228 -22.10 15.56 -3.18
CA ALA A 228 -22.56 15.03 -1.88
C ALA A 228 -21.61 13.94 -1.34
N LEU A 229 -21.13 13.04 -2.19
CA LEU A 229 -20.17 11.99 -1.81
C LEU A 229 -18.79 12.58 -1.46
N ALA A 230 -18.29 13.52 -2.25
CA ALA A 230 -16.99 14.16 -2.04
C ALA A 230 -16.93 14.94 -0.72
N ASN A 231 -18.07 15.49 -0.26
CA ASN A 231 -18.20 16.22 0.99
C ASN A 231 -18.59 15.34 2.20
N SER A 232 -18.66 14.02 2.04
CA SER A 232 -18.98 13.07 3.13
C SER A 232 -17.76 12.82 4.05
N ASN A 233 -17.38 13.82 4.83
CA ASN A 233 -16.15 13.83 5.63
C ASN A 233 -16.19 12.93 6.88
N ILE A 234 -17.36 12.41 7.27
CA ILE A 234 -17.50 11.55 8.46
C ILE A 234 -17.21 10.09 8.15
N ARG A 235 -17.48 9.63 6.92
CA ARG A 235 -17.35 8.23 6.53
C ARG A 235 -16.51 8.04 5.27
N ILE A 236 -16.94 8.58 4.13
CA ILE A 236 -16.33 8.30 2.82
C ILE A 236 -14.93 8.94 2.73
N MET A 237 -14.81 10.22 3.10
CA MET A 237 -13.56 11.00 3.04
C MET A 237 -12.86 11.06 4.40
N SER A 238 -12.93 10.00 5.19
CA SER A 238 -12.38 9.93 6.54
C SER A 238 -11.54 8.65 6.72
N PRO A 239 -10.71 8.54 7.79
CA PRO A 239 -9.99 7.32 8.10
C PRO A 239 -10.89 6.16 8.59
N LYS A 240 -12.21 6.38 8.75
CA LYS A 240 -13.14 5.31 9.07
C LYS A 240 -13.14 4.26 7.95
N TYR A 241 -13.30 3.02 8.33
CA TYR A 241 -13.26 1.86 7.42
C TYR A 241 -11.89 1.61 6.75
N MET A 242 -10.81 2.18 7.30
CA MET A 242 -9.43 1.94 6.87
C MET A 242 -8.67 0.98 7.80
N THR A 243 -9.38 0.20 8.63
CA THR A 243 -8.79 -0.80 9.51
C THR A 243 -8.88 -2.18 8.87
N ALA A 244 -7.77 -2.88 8.76
CA ALA A 244 -7.74 -4.24 8.21
C ALA A 244 -8.62 -5.19 9.05
N GLY A 245 -9.26 -6.16 8.37
CA GLY A 245 -10.13 -7.14 9.01
C GLY A 245 -11.54 -6.66 9.33
N MET A 246 -11.92 -5.43 8.94
CA MET A 246 -13.31 -4.99 9.04
C MET A 246 -14.16 -5.69 7.99
N GLY A 247 -15.31 -6.25 8.41
CA GLY A 247 -16.34 -6.73 7.48
C GLY A 247 -17.05 -5.55 6.81
N ASP A 248 -17.34 -5.67 5.53
CA ASP A 248 -18.01 -4.66 4.72
C ASP A 248 -19.54 -4.62 4.92
N SER A 249 -20.15 -5.75 5.27
CA SER A 249 -21.58 -5.92 5.45
C SER A 249 -22.06 -5.93 6.90
N GLY A 250 -21.12 -5.88 7.87
CA GLY A 250 -21.45 -5.97 9.28
C GLY A 250 -21.90 -7.35 9.74
N ALA A 251 -21.43 -8.40 9.07
CA ALA A 251 -21.60 -9.78 9.51
C ALA A 251 -21.11 -9.95 10.97
N CYS A 252 -21.92 -10.56 11.81
CA CYS A 252 -21.65 -10.70 13.24
C CYS A 252 -21.77 -12.14 13.70
N VAL A 253 -21.01 -12.48 14.72
CA VAL A 253 -21.21 -13.67 15.55
C VAL A 253 -21.98 -13.29 16.81
N LEU A 254 -22.74 -14.22 17.36
CA LEU A 254 -23.46 -13.96 18.61
C LEU A 254 -22.50 -13.81 19.79
N PRO A 255 -22.95 -13.11 20.86
CA PRO A 255 -22.13 -12.90 22.05
C PRO A 255 -21.64 -14.19 22.72
N SER A 256 -22.38 -15.29 22.59
CA SER A 256 -22.03 -16.62 23.09
C SER A 256 -21.03 -17.37 22.23
N PHE A 257 -20.61 -16.82 21.06
CA PHE A 257 -19.69 -17.53 20.16
C PHE A 257 -18.36 -17.84 20.87
N PRO A 258 -17.92 -19.11 20.87
CA PRO A 258 -16.68 -19.49 21.52
C PRO A 258 -15.46 -19.07 20.71
N VAL A 259 -14.51 -18.45 21.37
CA VAL A 259 -13.18 -18.12 20.82
C VAL A 259 -12.10 -18.73 21.70
N THR A 260 -11.05 -19.22 21.10
CA THR A 260 -9.89 -19.72 21.86
C THR A 260 -8.88 -18.58 22.04
N VAL A 261 -8.66 -18.21 23.30
CA VAL A 261 -7.76 -17.11 23.66
C VAL A 261 -6.78 -17.65 24.71
N ASN A 262 -5.48 -17.54 24.48
CA ASN A 262 -4.42 -18.05 25.35
C ASN A 262 -4.65 -19.53 25.75
N GLY A 263 -5.12 -20.35 24.80
CA GLY A 263 -5.41 -21.76 25.03
C GLY A 263 -6.72 -22.07 25.79
N GLN A 264 -7.51 -21.07 26.15
CA GLN A 264 -8.80 -21.24 26.81
C GLN A 264 -9.94 -20.88 25.86
N VAL A 265 -11.04 -21.64 25.94
CA VAL A 265 -12.26 -21.35 25.18
C VAL A 265 -13.15 -20.45 26.04
N ILE A 266 -13.42 -19.25 25.55
CA ILE A 266 -14.30 -18.26 26.22
C ILE A 266 -15.35 -17.76 25.23
N ALA A 267 -16.47 -17.24 25.72
CA ALA A 267 -17.42 -16.56 24.86
C ALA A 267 -16.86 -15.22 24.38
N ILE A 268 -17.13 -14.82 23.13
CA ILE A 268 -16.62 -13.56 22.59
C ILE A 268 -17.14 -12.35 23.39
N LYS A 269 -18.30 -12.46 23.99
CA LYS A 269 -18.86 -11.46 24.91
C LYS A 269 -17.94 -11.26 26.13
N ASP A 270 -17.48 -12.34 26.75
CA ASP A 270 -16.63 -12.27 27.93
C ASP A 270 -15.27 -11.66 27.59
N LEU A 271 -14.78 -11.94 26.37
CA LEU A 271 -13.60 -11.28 25.84
C LEU A 271 -13.84 -9.77 25.68
N TYR A 272 -14.97 -9.36 25.09
CA TYR A 272 -15.33 -7.94 24.94
C TYR A 272 -15.46 -7.22 26.28
N GLU A 273 -16.10 -7.84 27.26
CA GLU A 273 -16.28 -7.28 28.62
C GLU A 273 -14.96 -7.19 29.40
N SER A 274 -13.95 -8.02 29.07
CA SER A 274 -12.64 -7.98 29.69
C SER A 274 -11.75 -6.81 29.21
N PHE A 275 -12.15 -6.13 28.12
CA PHE A 275 -11.50 -4.94 27.62
C PHE A 275 -12.19 -3.69 28.18
N ASP A 276 -11.41 -2.73 28.61
CA ASP A 276 -11.94 -1.41 28.98
C ASP A 276 -12.61 -0.78 27.75
N ASN A 277 -13.92 -0.58 27.84
CA ASN A 277 -14.77 -0.03 26.77
C ASN A 277 -14.35 1.38 26.30
N THR A 278 -13.42 2.01 26.99
CA THR A 278 -12.94 3.37 26.67
C THR A 278 -11.66 3.39 25.86
N THR A 279 -10.95 2.26 25.74
CA THR A 279 -9.63 2.21 25.07
C THR A 279 -9.70 1.39 23.78
N TYR A 280 -9.61 2.04 22.63
CA TYR A 280 -9.56 1.41 21.31
C TYR A 280 -8.20 0.77 20.97
N LEU A 281 -7.22 0.84 21.86
CA LEU A 281 -5.90 0.23 21.74
C LEU A 281 -5.72 -0.78 22.86
N ILE A 282 -5.79 -2.05 22.49
CA ILE A 282 -5.58 -3.14 23.44
C ILE A 282 -4.08 -3.48 23.43
N GLU A 283 -3.35 -3.00 24.40
CA GLU A 283 -2.11 -3.65 24.81
C GLU A 283 -2.46 -4.91 25.61
N SER A 284 -3.06 -5.90 24.96
CA SER A 284 -3.34 -7.15 25.64
C SER A 284 -2.34 -8.21 25.22
N ALA A 285 -1.93 -9.02 26.19
CA ALA A 285 -1.17 -10.24 25.94
C ALA A 285 -2.04 -11.39 25.40
N ASN A 286 -3.29 -11.10 24.96
CA ASN A 286 -4.24 -12.09 24.50
C ASN A 286 -4.00 -12.43 23.02
N TYR A 287 -4.01 -13.73 22.72
CA TYR A 287 -3.83 -14.27 21.37
C TYR A 287 -4.98 -15.18 21.02
N ALA A 288 -5.52 -15.06 19.81
CA ALA A 288 -6.50 -15.97 19.25
C ALA A 288 -5.84 -16.97 18.30
N ILE A 289 -6.26 -18.23 18.36
CA ILE A 289 -5.85 -19.25 17.40
C ILE A 289 -6.60 -19.00 16.09
N THR A 290 -5.84 -18.85 15.01
CA THR A 290 -6.37 -18.72 13.65
C THR A 290 -6.10 -20.00 12.86
N ALA A 291 -6.61 -20.08 11.63
CA ALA A 291 -6.38 -21.22 10.74
C ALA A 291 -4.89 -21.52 10.44
N ARG A 292 -3.97 -20.62 10.77
CA ARG A 292 -2.54 -20.75 10.44
C ARG A 292 -1.61 -20.59 11.63
N ASP A 293 -1.92 -19.66 12.55
CA ASP A 293 -1.04 -19.29 13.67
C ASP A 293 -1.83 -18.70 14.83
N GLU A 294 -1.20 -18.61 16.01
CA GLU A 294 -1.65 -17.70 17.07
C GLU A 294 -1.46 -16.24 16.62
N LYS A 295 -2.50 -15.43 16.76
CA LYS A 295 -2.46 -14.01 16.46
C LYS A 295 -2.84 -13.19 17.68
N LYS A 296 -2.12 -12.10 17.91
CA LYS A 296 -2.48 -11.12 18.94
C LYS A 296 -3.84 -10.54 18.61
N ILE A 297 -4.72 -10.45 19.60
CA ILE A 297 -6.01 -9.79 19.45
C ILE A 297 -5.79 -8.28 19.56
N GLU A 298 -6.05 -7.58 18.49
CA GLU A 298 -5.88 -6.12 18.43
C GLU A 298 -7.18 -5.39 18.77
N LYS A 299 -8.35 -5.99 18.48
CA LYS A 299 -9.64 -5.35 18.68
C LYS A 299 -10.76 -6.36 18.79
N VAL A 300 -11.70 -6.10 19.71
CA VAL A 300 -13.02 -6.75 19.78
C VAL A 300 -14.08 -5.66 19.68
N THR A 301 -15.12 -5.86 18.86
CA THR A 301 -16.22 -4.90 18.69
C THR A 301 -17.56 -5.57 18.97
N CYS A 302 -18.48 -4.80 19.54
CA CYS A 302 -19.87 -5.23 19.79
C CYS A 302 -20.82 -4.21 19.16
N ARG A 303 -21.98 -4.69 18.68
CA ARG A 303 -23.09 -3.85 18.22
C ARG A 303 -24.43 -4.51 18.51
N GLU A 304 -25.49 -3.72 18.63
CA GLU A 304 -26.86 -4.23 18.65
C GLU A 304 -27.24 -4.75 17.26
N TYR A 305 -27.92 -5.87 17.21
CA TYR A 305 -28.45 -6.48 15.99
C TYR A 305 -29.91 -6.94 16.24
N ALA A 306 -30.81 -6.56 15.33
CA ALA A 306 -32.19 -6.99 15.31
C ALA A 306 -32.48 -7.59 13.93
N GLY A 307 -32.55 -8.91 13.84
CA GLY A 307 -32.77 -9.66 12.60
C GLY A 307 -32.64 -11.16 12.81
N ASP A 308 -32.74 -11.91 11.73
CA ASP A 308 -32.63 -13.36 11.75
C ASP A 308 -31.22 -13.84 12.11
N ILE A 309 -31.19 -14.97 12.85
CA ILE A 309 -29.95 -15.65 13.20
C ILE A 309 -29.93 -17.04 12.60
N ILE A 310 -28.86 -17.40 11.92
CA ILE A 310 -28.62 -18.75 11.39
C ILE A 310 -27.83 -19.54 12.42
N ARG A 311 -28.35 -20.73 12.73
CA ARG A 311 -27.71 -21.65 13.68
C ARG A 311 -27.29 -22.92 12.95
N PHE A 312 -26.03 -23.24 13.02
CA PHE A 312 -25.47 -24.50 12.54
C PHE A 312 -25.36 -25.47 13.70
N VAL A 313 -26.03 -26.64 13.53
CA VAL A 313 -26.14 -27.67 14.58
C VAL A 313 -25.62 -28.99 14.04
N GLU A 314 -24.81 -29.70 14.84
CA GLU A 314 -24.36 -31.07 14.57
C GLU A 314 -24.55 -31.91 15.84
N ASN A 315 -25.24 -33.04 15.75
CA ASN A 315 -25.52 -33.95 16.89
C ASN A 315 -26.11 -33.20 18.12
N ASP A 316 -27.10 -32.36 17.88
CA ASP A 316 -27.75 -31.51 18.88
C ASP A 316 -26.84 -30.45 19.57
N MET A 317 -25.60 -30.32 19.11
CA MET A 317 -24.71 -29.26 19.56
C MET A 317 -24.70 -28.11 18.57
N VAL A 318 -24.81 -26.90 19.07
CA VAL A 318 -24.65 -25.68 18.27
C VAL A 318 -23.18 -25.47 17.99
N LEU A 319 -22.83 -25.48 16.71
CA LEU A 319 -21.46 -25.25 16.25
C LEU A 319 -21.16 -23.77 16.05
N LEU A 320 -22.17 -23.05 15.53
CA LEU A 320 -22.03 -21.62 15.19
C LEU A 320 -23.43 -20.99 15.16
N GLU A 321 -23.54 -19.79 15.68
CA GLU A 321 -24.69 -18.90 15.51
C GLU A 321 -24.18 -17.55 14.98
N CYS A 322 -24.75 -17.10 13.88
CA CYS A 322 -24.29 -15.87 13.22
C CYS A 322 -25.42 -15.20 12.42
N THR A 323 -25.13 -13.99 11.93
CA THR A 323 -26.04 -13.29 11.01
C THR A 323 -26.07 -13.99 9.64
N PRO A 324 -27.15 -13.86 8.83
CA PRO A 324 -27.26 -14.53 7.53
C PRO A 324 -26.13 -14.22 6.54
N ASP A 325 -25.58 -13.03 6.62
CA ASP A 325 -24.50 -12.53 5.75
C ASP A 325 -23.09 -12.92 6.22
N HIS A 326 -22.97 -13.65 7.34
CA HIS A 326 -21.65 -14.08 7.84
C HIS A 326 -20.94 -15.01 6.87
N LEU A 327 -19.69 -14.73 6.59
CA LEU A 327 -18.88 -15.52 5.64
C LEU A 327 -18.22 -16.71 6.35
N ILE A 328 -18.56 -17.91 5.93
CA ILE A 328 -18.12 -19.16 6.56
C ILE A 328 -17.32 -20.00 5.55
N PRO A 329 -16.13 -20.49 5.92
CA PRO A 329 -15.42 -21.46 5.11
C PRO A 329 -16.08 -22.82 5.17
N VAL A 330 -16.44 -23.37 3.99
CA VAL A 330 -17.08 -24.68 3.85
C VAL A 330 -16.35 -25.54 2.82
N LEU A 331 -16.59 -26.86 2.90
CA LEU A 331 -16.23 -27.82 1.86
C LEU A 331 -17.46 -28.16 1.03
N ARG A 332 -17.48 -27.71 -0.23
CA ARG A 332 -18.46 -28.07 -1.25
C ARG A 332 -17.75 -28.82 -2.38
N ASN A 333 -18.19 -30.04 -2.65
CA ASN A 333 -17.56 -30.91 -3.67
C ASN A 333 -16.03 -31.10 -3.47
N ASN A 334 -15.61 -31.28 -2.22
CA ASN A 334 -14.21 -31.39 -1.80
C ASN A 334 -13.32 -30.15 -2.11
N LYS A 335 -13.94 -29.03 -2.43
CA LYS A 335 -13.23 -27.75 -2.57
C LYS A 335 -13.56 -26.82 -1.41
N ARG A 336 -12.54 -26.20 -0.85
CA ARG A 336 -12.73 -25.15 0.16
C ARG A 336 -13.19 -23.89 -0.53
N ILE A 337 -14.34 -23.36 -0.13
CA ILE A 337 -14.91 -22.10 -0.57
C ILE A 337 -15.42 -21.30 0.64
N ILE A 338 -15.55 -20.00 0.49
CA ILE A 338 -16.14 -19.12 1.50
C ILE A 338 -17.55 -18.76 1.02
N MET A 339 -18.55 -18.92 1.87
CA MET A 339 -19.96 -18.69 1.55
C MET A 339 -20.66 -17.92 2.67
N ARG A 340 -21.72 -17.21 2.31
CA ARG A 340 -22.62 -16.60 3.30
C ARG A 340 -23.36 -17.70 4.07
N ALA A 341 -23.65 -17.44 5.33
CA ALA A 341 -24.34 -18.41 6.18
C ALA A 341 -25.71 -18.83 5.60
N ASP A 342 -26.46 -17.88 4.98
CA ASP A 342 -27.77 -18.13 4.37
C ASP A 342 -27.70 -18.92 3.03
N GLU A 343 -26.54 -19.10 2.45
CA GLU A 343 -26.30 -19.85 1.20
C GLU A 343 -25.83 -21.29 1.47
N ILE A 344 -25.52 -21.64 2.72
CA ILE A 344 -25.02 -22.96 3.11
C ILE A 344 -26.18 -23.94 3.19
N THR A 345 -25.98 -25.13 2.65
CA THR A 345 -26.96 -26.20 2.60
C THR A 345 -26.43 -27.45 3.33
N GLU A 346 -27.31 -28.42 3.59
CA GLU A 346 -26.93 -29.70 4.21
C GLU A 346 -25.90 -30.52 3.42
N LYS A 347 -25.66 -30.16 2.14
CA LYS A 347 -24.62 -30.78 1.29
C LYS A 347 -23.22 -30.24 1.55
N ASP A 348 -23.12 -29.12 2.26
CA ASP A 348 -21.87 -28.47 2.60
C ASP A 348 -21.38 -28.96 3.95
N LYS A 349 -20.06 -29.12 4.10
CA LYS A 349 -19.47 -29.41 5.40
C LYS A 349 -18.77 -28.17 5.91
N LEU A 350 -19.08 -27.77 7.13
CA LEU A 350 -18.32 -26.69 7.78
C LEU A 350 -16.84 -27.08 7.84
N PHE A 351 -15.99 -26.17 7.41
CA PHE A 351 -14.55 -26.41 7.49
C PHE A 351 -14.10 -26.16 8.92
N ARG A 352 -13.88 -27.25 9.66
CA ARG A 352 -13.32 -27.17 11.02
C ARG A 352 -11.86 -26.78 10.94
N LEU A 353 -11.48 -25.75 11.68
CA LEU A 353 -10.12 -25.26 11.82
C LEU A 353 -9.28 -26.03 12.84
N PHE A 354 -9.83 -27.17 13.32
CA PHE A 354 -9.21 -28.01 14.36
C PHE A 354 -9.14 -29.46 13.94
#